data_acd9e0cfc9902afae72079fa08762079
#
_entry.id   acd9e0cfc9902afae72079fa08762079
#
_cell.length_a   1.000
_cell.length_b   1.000
_cell.length_c   1.000
_cell.angle_alpha   90.00
_cell.angle_beta   90.00
_cell.angle_gamma   90.00
#
_symmetry.space_group_name_H-M   'P 1'
#
loop_
_entity.id
_entity.type
_entity.pdbx_description
1 polymer ?
#
loop_
_entity_poly.entity_id
_entity_poly.type
_entity_poly.pdbx_seq_one_letter_code
_entity_poly.pdbx_strand_id
1 'polypeptide(L)'
;MQVAGFGHGATFAAVGYDVSVAAARELYEQAGRGPQEVAVCELHDSSTLDELLLYEALGFCPEGSAEKLVEDGDNTYGGNLVVNPSGGLLSLGQAPAASGLAQCIELVQHLRGSAGRRQVADARTALQHQTGADGRVVTTFYQRE
;
A
#
# COMPACT_ATOMS: atom_id res chain seq x y z
N MET A 1 -16.16 -2.77 -2.27
CA MET A 1 -15.02 -1.88 -2.55
C MET A 1 -15.34 -0.53 -1.93
N GLN A 2 -14.63 -0.16 -0.89
CA GLN A 2 -14.76 1.17 -0.28
C GLN A 2 -13.59 2.03 -0.75
N VAL A 3 -13.87 3.21 -1.28
CA VAL A 3 -12.87 4.22 -1.60
C VAL A 3 -12.91 5.25 -0.46
N ALA A 4 -11.85 5.34 0.29
CA ALA A 4 -11.75 6.27 1.40
C ALA A 4 -10.76 7.38 1.09
N GLY A 5 -11.18 8.60 1.37
CA GLY A 5 -10.37 9.76 1.67
C GLY A 5 -9.65 10.46 0.52
N PHE A 6 -10.09 11.69 0.25
CA PHE A 6 -9.29 12.70 -0.44
C PHE A 6 -8.73 13.67 0.61
N GLY A 7 -7.44 13.51 0.94
CA GLY A 7 -6.75 14.48 1.80
C GLY A 7 -6.17 15.63 1.00
N HIS A 8 -6.44 16.87 1.42
CA HIS A 8 -5.77 18.06 0.93
C HIS A 8 -4.82 18.59 2.01
N GLY A 9 -3.53 18.46 1.78
CA GLY A 9 -2.51 19.06 2.63
C GLY A 9 -1.27 19.37 1.82
N ALA A 10 -1.07 20.63 1.46
CA ALA A 10 0.15 21.07 0.82
C ALA A 10 1.16 21.51 1.88
N THR A 11 2.08 20.66 2.21
CA THR A 11 3.40 21.07 2.68
C THR A 11 4.38 20.02 2.21
N PHE A 12 5.53 20.44 1.75
CA PHE A 12 6.69 19.63 1.35
C PHE A 12 7.30 18.90 2.55
N ALA A 13 6.48 18.21 3.30
CA ALA A 13 6.94 17.27 4.30
C ALA A 13 6.96 15.91 3.62
N ALA A 14 8.14 15.39 3.42
CA ALA A 14 8.44 14.02 3.09
C ALA A 14 7.30 13.27 2.36
N VAL A 15 7.19 13.50 1.04
CA VAL A 15 6.45 12.62 0.09
C VAL A 15 4.98 12.36 0.44
N GLY A 16 4.29 13.33 1.03
CA GLY A 16 2.88 13.15 1.41
C GLY A 16 2.67 12.23 2.62
N TYR A 17 3.64 12.14 3.51
CA TYR A 17 3.57 11.30 4.71
C TYR A 17 2.31 11.59 5.53
N ASP A 18 2.11 12.83 5.95
CA ASP A 18 0.96 13.23 6.78
C ASP A 18 -0.39 12.96 6.08
N VAL A 19 -0.43 13.17 4.77
CA VAL A 19 -1.65 12.91 3.97
C VAL A 19 -1.90 11.40 3.88
N SER A 20 -0.85 10.61 3.75
CA SER A 20 -0.95 9.15 3.72
C SER A 20 -1.39 8.60 5.08
N VAL A 21 -0.86 9.13 6.19
CA VAL A 21 -1.31 8.78 7.55
C VAL A 21 -2.79 9.07 7.72
N ALA A 22 -3.24 10.28 7.34
CA ALA A 22 -4.64 10.67 7.46
C ALA A 22 -5.56 9.80 6.59
N ALA A 23 -5.16 9.53 5.35
CA ALA A 23 -5.92 8.69 4.43
C ALA A 23 -6.00 7.23 4.91
N ALA A 24 -4.90 6.68 5.41
CA ALA A 24 -4.86 5.32 5.96
C ALA A 24 -5.77 5.19 7.18
N ARG A 25 -5.69 6.14 8.11
CA ARG A 25 -6.54 6.15 9.30
C ARG A 25 -8.03 6.17 8.94
N GLU A 26 -8.44 7.09 8.07
CA GLU A 26 -9.82 7.17 7.61
C GLU A 26 -10.27 5.88 6.92
N LEU A 27 -9.41 5.29 6.09
CA LEU A 27 -9.68 4.04 5.40
C LEU A 27 -9.93 2.89 6.40
N TYR A 28 -9.07 2.73 7.39
CA TYR A 28 -9.20 1.67 8.40
C TYR A 28 -10.44 1.85 9.26
N GLU A 29 -10.76 3.09 9.66
CA GLU A 29 -11.99 3.41 10.38
C GLU A 29 -13.25 3.04 9.57
N GLN A 30 -13.26 3.35 8.26
CA GLN A 30 -14.38 3.03 7.38
C GLN A 30 -14.49 1.52 7.08
N ALA A 31 -13.36 0.84 6.94
CA ALA A 31 -13.33 -0.60 6.68
C ALA A 31 -13.64 -1.44 7.92
N GLY A 32 -13.54 -0.86 9.13
CA GLY A 32 -13.62 -1.59 10.39
C GLY A 32 -12.49 -2.61 10.54
N ARG A 33 -11.31 -2.30 9.98
CA ARG A 33 -10.13 -3.16 9.91
C ARG A 33 -8.90 -2.39 10.34
N GLY A 34 -7.82 -3.11 10.68
CA GLY A 34 -6.54 -2.52 11.01
C GLY A 34 -5.44 -2.88 10.00
N PRO A 35 -4.30 -2.18 10.06
CA PRO A 35 -3.17 -2.46 9.18
C PRO A 35 -2.65 -3.91 9.31
N GLN A 36 -2.78 -4.53 10.48
CA GLN A 36 -2.35 -5.90 10.76
C GLN A 36 -3.18 -6.95 10.00
N GLU A 37 -4.32 -6.55 9.45
CA GLU A 37 -5.20 -7.43 8.69
C GLU A 37 -4.93 -7.35 7.18
N VAL A 38 -4.00 -6.50 6.73
CA VAL A 38 -3.62 -6.38 5.33
C VAL A 38 -2.66 -7.51 4.96
N ALA A 39 -3.09 -8.39 4.05
CA ALA A 39 -2.27 -9.51 3.59
C ALA A 39 -1.33 -9.12 2.43
N VAL A 40 -1.77 -8.22 1.55
CA VAL A 40 -1.01 -7.75 0.39
C VAL A 40 -1.25 -6.28 0.15
N CYS A 41 -0.19 -5.55 -0.17
CA CYS A 41 -0.24 -4.12 -0.45
C CYS A 41 0.49 -3.78 -1.74
N GLU A 42 -0.11 -2.94 -2.56
CA GLU A 42 0.55 -2.21 -3.63
C GLU A 42 0.60 -0.74 -3.24
N LEU A 43 1.79 -0.23 -2.98
CA LEU A 43 2.01 1.15 -2.58
C LEU A 43 2.82 1.93 -3.63
N HIS A 44 2.81 3.25 -3.51
CA HIS A 44 3.49 4.16 -4.44
C HIS A 44 4.96 4.34 -4.05
N ASP A 45 5.80 3.39 -4.42
CA ASP A 45 7.24 3.35 -4.19
C ASP A 45 8.02 4.14 -5.28
N SER A 46 7.90 5.45 -5.30
CA SER A 46 8.65 6.25 -6.28
C SER A 46 10.16 6.29 -6.00
N SER A 47 10.54 5.99 -4.76
CA SER A 47 11.91 5.75 -4.31
C SER A 47 11.92 4.77 -3.15
N THR A 48 13.11 4.23 -2.82
CA THR A 48 13.28 3.36 -1.64
C THR A 48 12.97 4.07 -0.33
N LEU A 49 13.23 5.38 -0.25
CA LEU A 49 12.87 6.18 0.92
C LEU A 49 11.35 6.33 1.04
N ASP A 50 10.67 6.55 -0.07
CA ASP A 50 9.21 6.64 -0.09
C ASP A 50 8.57 5.35 0.40
N GLU A 51 9.10 4.21 -0.03
CA GLU A 51 8.63 2.90 0.39
C GLU A 51 8.74 2.74 1.92
N LEU A 52 9.90 3.05 2.52
CA LEU A 52 10.11 2.98 3.97
C LEU A 52 9.17 3.91 4.73
N LEU A 53 9.04 5.15 4.30
CA LEU A 53 8.14 6.12 4.92
C LEU A 53 6.67 5.68 4.83
N LEU A 54 6.28 5.05 3.73
CA LEU A 54 4.92 4.55 3.56
C LEU A 54 4.61 3.33 4.42
N TYR A 55 5.58 2.50 4.79
CA TYR A 55 5.35 1.43 5.77
C TYR A 55 4.87 1.99 7.11
N GLU A 56 5.48 3.08 7.54
CA GLU A 56 5.10 3.77 8.78
C GLU A 56 3.78 4.54 8.61
N ALA A 57 3.64 5.30 7.53
CA ALA A 57 2.44 6.10 7.26
C ALA A 57 1.17 5.24 7.13
N LEU A 58 1.29 4.04 6.57
CA LEU A 58 0.19 3.09 6.44
C LEU A 58 -0.02 2.22 7.69
N GLY A 59 0.81 2.40 8.73
CA GLY A 59 0.68 1.73 10.01
C GLY A 59 1.15 0.26 10.00
N PHE A 60 1.93 -0.15 9.02
CA PHE A 60 2.48 -1.51 8.96
C PHE A 60 3.57 -1.75 10.01
N CYS A 61 4.21 -0.68 10.44
CA CYS A 61 5.13 -0.67 11.57
C CYS A 61 5.03 0.66 12.34
N PRO A 62 5.55 0.72 13.58
CA PRO A 62 5.66 1.97 14.33
C PRO A 62 6.60 2.96 13.63
N GLU A 63 6.39 4.25 13.85
CA GLU A 63 7.27 5.31 13.37
C GLU A 63 8.73 5.07 13.81
N GLY A 64 9.66 5.20 12.85
CA GLY A 64 11.08 4.92 13.06
C GLY A 64 11.44 3.44 13.07
N SER A 65 10.57 2.55 12.60
CA SER A 65 10.78 1.08 12.63
C SER A 65 10.69 0.41 11.24
N ALA A 66 10.60 1.19 10.17
CA ALA A 66 10.48 0.63 8.81
C ALA A 66 11.70 -0.22 8.42
N GLU A 67 12.90 0.20 8.84
CA GLU A 67 14.14 -0.55 8.64
C GLU A 67 14.04 -1.95 9.24
N LYS A 68 13.54 -2.05 10.47
CA LYS A 68 13.38 -3.34 11.14
C LYS A 68 12.36 -4.25 10.45
N LEU A 69 11.25 -3.69 9.94
CA LEU A 69 10.27 -4.45 9.18
C LEU A 69 10.91 -5.14 7.96
N VAL A 70 11.82 -4.43 7.28
CA VAL A 70 12.56 -4.96 6.12
C VAL A 70 13.61 -6.00 6.55
N GLU A 71 14.38 -5.72 7.59
CA GLU A 71 15.41 -6.65 8.09
C GLU A 71 14.82 -7.97 8.58
N ASP A 72 13.65 -7.93 9.23
CA ASP A 72 12.93 -9.10 9.69
C ASP A 72 12.25 -9.87 8.53
N GLY A 73 12.15 -9.28 7.34
CA GLY A 73 11.49 -9.87 6.17
C GLY A 73 9.96 -9.90 6.26
N ASP A 74 9.36 -9.12 7.16
CA ASP A 74 7.92 -9.09 7.41
C ASP A 74 7.13 -8.38 6.29
N ASN A 75 7.82 -7.69 5.37
CA ASN A 75 7.23 -7.00 4.22
C ASN A 75 7.24 -7.81 2.92
N THR A 76 7.63 -9.09 2.96
CA THR A 76 7.77 -9.94 1.79
C THR A 76 7.19 -11.35 2.00
N TYR A 77 7.34 -12.22 1.00
CA TYR A 77 6.83 -13.59 1.05
C TYR A 77 7.38 -14.36 2.26
N GLY A 78 6.49 -14.90 3.05
CA GLY A 78 6.80 -15.58 4.32
C GLY A 78 6.68 -14.69 5.55
N GLY A 79 6.55 -13.37 5.37
CA GLY A 79 6.21 -12.42 6.42
C GLY A 79 4.70 -12.27 6.63
N ASN A 80 4.32 -11.33 7.46
CA ASN A 80 2.92 -11.06 7.78
C ASN A 80 2.19 -10.26 6.68
N LEU A 81 2.92 -9.52 5.87
CA LEU A 81 2.44 -8.67 4.78
C LEU A 81 3.32 -8.88 3.56
N VAL A 82 2.77 -8.85 2.37
CA VAL A 82 3.57 -8.79 1.14
C VAL A 82 3.33 -7.44 0.47
N VAL A 83 4.41 -6.67 0.32
CA VAL A 83 4.38 -5.36 -0.32
C VAL A 83 4.89 -5.45 -1.74
N ASN A 84 4.20 -4.77 -2.65
CA ASN A 84 4.55 -4.64 -4.06
C ASN A 84 4.93 -5.98 -4.73
N PRO A 85 4.09 -7.03 -4.64
CA PRO A 85 4.38 -8.30 -5.32
C PRO A 85 4.50 -8.16 -6.84
N SER A 86 3.93 -7.10 -7.43
CA SER A 86 4.10 -6.75 -8.85
C SER A 86 5.54 -6.34 -9.21
N GLY A 87 6.33 -5.92 -8.22
CA GLY A 87 7.63 -5.29 -8.35
C GLY A 87 7.61 -3.78 -8.12
N GLY A 88 6.42 -3.19 -7.94
CA GLY A 88 6.23 -1.77 -7.65
C GLY A 88 6.69 -0.83 -8.76
N LEU A 89 6.68 0.46 -8.48
CA LEU A 89 7.14 1.50 -9.42
C LEU A 89 8.66 1.45 -9.60
N LEU A 90 9.41 1.05 -8.57
CA LEU A 90 10.86 0.90 -8.64
C LEU A 90 11.29 -0.10 -9.72
N SER A 91 10.51 -1.15 -9.94
CA SER A 91 10.79 -2.15 -10.96
C SER A 91 10.14 -1.85 -12.31
N LEU A 92 8.88 -1.38 -12.31
CA LEU A 92 8.06 -1.25 -13.51
C LEU A 92 8.08 0.16 -14.12
N GLY A 93 8.54 1.16 -13.35
CA GLY A 93 8.43 2.57 -13.70
C GLY A 93 7.05 3.14 -13.40
N GLN A 94 6.98 4.47 -13.40
CA GLN A 94 5.75 5.22 -13.11
C GLN A 94 5.10 5.69 -14.40
N ALA A 95 3.84 5.31 -14.60
CA ALA A 95 3.00 5.84 -15.67
C ALA A 95 1.75 6.47 -15.04
N PRO A 96 1.56 7.80 -15.17
CA PRO A 96 0.39 8.48 -14.63
C PRO A 96 -0.91 7.78 -15.05
N ALA A 97 -1.85 7.64 -14.12
CA ALA A 97 -3.12 6.92 -14.23
C ALA A 97 -2.99 5.39 -14.46
N ALA A 98 -2.02 4.92 -15.25
CA ALA A 98 -1.88 3.49 -15.53
C ALA A 98 -1.33 2.70 -14.33
N SER A 99 -0.39 3.29 -13.56
CA SER A 99 0.20 2.61 -12.40
C SER A 99 -0.84 2.25 -11.35
N GLY A 100 -1.74 3.17 -11.00
CA GLY A 100 -2.81 2.90 -10.04
C GLY A 100 -3.78 1.80 -10.50
N LEU A 101 -4.06 1.74 -11.82
CA LEU A 101 -4.88 0.67 -12.38
C LEU A 101 -4.15 -0.68 -12.37
N ALA A 102 -2.84 -0.68 -12.65
CA ALA A 102 -2.02 -1.88 -12.58
C ALA A 102 -1.97 -2.45 -11.15
N GLN A 103 -1.80 -1.60 -10.14
CA GLN A 103 -1.88 -1.98 -8.72
C GLN A 103 -3.24 -2.62 -8.39
N CYS A 104 -4.33 -1.99 -8.82
CA CYS A 104 -5.68 -2.54 -8.63
C CYS A 104 -5.83 -3.94 -9.23
N ILE A 105 -5.36 -4.13 -10.46
CA ILE A 105 -5.40 -5.42 -11.17
C ILE A 105 -4.60 -6.47 -10.40
N GLU A 106 -3.38 -6.15 -9.97
CA GLU A 106 -2.52 -7.06 -9.20
C GLU A 106 -3.20 -7.50 -7.91
N LEU A 107 -3.71 -6.56 -7.12
CA LEU A 107 -4.41 -6.87 -5.86
C LEU A 107 -5.65 -7.74 -6.07
N VAL A 108 -6.44 -7.44 -7.11
CA VAL A 108 -7.62 -8.25 -7.46
C VAL A 108 -7.22 -9.68 -7.86
N GLN A 109 -6.10 -9.84 -8.58
CA GLN A 109 -5.59 -11.17 -8.92
C GLN A 109 -5.18 -11.96 -7.68
N HIS A 110 -4.52 -11.33 -6.70
CA HIS A 110 -4.18 -11.96 -5.42
C HIS A 110 -5.43 -12.41 -4.66
N LEU A 111 -6.43 -11.55 -4.54
CA LEU A 111 -7.69 -11.87 -3.86
C LEU A 111 -8.47 -12.99 -4.55
N ARG A 112 -8.35 -13.11 -5.88
CA ARG A 112 -8.99 -14.18 -6.67
C ARG A 112 -8.19 -15.48 -6.72
N GLY A 113 -6.96 -15.51 -6.19
CA GLY A 113 -6.07 -16.67 -6.29
C GLY A 113 -5.52 -16.89 -7.69
N SER A 114 -5.42 -15.85 -8.50
CA SER A 114 -5.03 -15.92 -9.92
C SER A 114 -3.76 -15.14 -10.28
N ALA A 115 -2.98 -14.71 -9.26
CA ALA A 115 -1.72 -13.99 -9.46
C ALA A 115 -0.55 -14.88 -9.93
N GLY A 116 -0.80 -16.16 -10.19
CA GLY A 116 0.19 -17.11 -10.71
C GLY A 116 1.38 -17.29 -9.76
N ARG A 117 2.60 -17.08 -10.25
CA ARG A 117 3.82 -17.29 -9.44
C ARG A 117 4.02 -16.24 -8.34
N ARG A 118 3.33 -15.11 -8.44
CA ARG A 118 3.36 -14.03 -7.43
C ARG A 118 2.30 -14.20 -6.35
N GLN A 119 1.48 -15.23 -6.41
CA GLN A 119 0.34 -15.41 -5.52
C GLN A 119 0.75 -15.39 -4.05
N VAL A 120 0.19 -14.44 -3.30
CA VAL A 120 0.23 -14.43 -1.84
C VAL A 120 -0.79 -15.45 -1.33
N ALA A 121 -0.33 -16.41 -0.54
CA ALA A 121 -1.18 -17.48 -0.04
C ALA A 121 -2.30 -16.93 0.83
N ASP A 122 -3.51 -17.44 0.63
CA ASP A 122 -4.70 -17.13 1.44
C ASP A 122 -5.03 -15.62 1.58
N ALA A 123 -4.58 -14.78 0.64
CA ALA A 123 -4.87 -13.37 0.65
C ALA A 123 -6.39 -13.11 0.59
N ARG A 124 -6.93 -12.49 1.64
CA ARG A 124 -8.36 -12.11 1.75
C ARG A 124 -8.55 -10.61 1.81
N THR A 125 -7.50 -9.89 2.13
CA THR A 125 -7.49 -8.44 2.30
C THR A 125 -6.31 -7.86 1.54
N ALA A 126 -6.52 -6.70 0.94
CA ALA A 126 -5.48 -6.01 0.20
C ALA A 126 -5.64 -4.50 0.36
N LEU A 127 -4.53 -3.79 0.29
CA LEU A 127 -4.48 -2.33 0.35
C LEU A 127 -3.77 -1.77 -0.87
N GLN A 128 -4.36 -0.75 -1.46
CA GLN A 128 -3.73 0.07 -2.49
C GLN A 128 -3.44 1.46 -1.94
N HIS A 129 -2.26 1.97 -2.21
CA HIS A 129 -1.89 3.36 -1.95
C HIS A 129 -1.29 3.97 -3.21
N GLN A 130 -1.81 5.12 -3.62
CA GLN A 130 -1.33 5.85 -4.78
C GLN A 130 -1.22 7.34 -4.47
N THR A 131 -0.08 7.94 -4.82
CA THR A 131 0.14 9.38 -4.75
C THR A 131 0.03 9.99 -6.14
N GLY A 132 -0.78 11.01 -6.28
CA GLY A 132 -0.88 11.80 -7.51
C GLY A 132 0.21 12.87 -7.59
N ALA A 133 0.49 13.35 -8.81
CA ALA A 133 1.46 14.43 -9.05
C ALA A 133 1.09 15.75 -8.36
N ASP A 134 -0.17 15.91 -7.98
CA ASP A 134 -0.70 17.07 -7.26
C ASP A 134 -0.65 16.89 -5.72
N GLY A 135 0.01 15.85 -5.23
CA GLY A 135 0.13 15.54 -3.81
C GLY A 135 -1.11 14.91 -3.19
N ARG A 136 -2.12 14.57 -3.99
CA ARG A 136 -3.28 13.82 -3.50
C ARG A 136 -2.91 12.37 -3.28
N VAL A 137 -3.48 11.79 -2.23
CA VAL A 137 -3.34 10.38 -1.92
C VAL A 137 -4.69 9.69 -2.09
N VAL A 138 -4.67 8.53 -2.72
CA VAL A 138 -5.82 7.64 -2.81
C VAL A 138 -5.42 6.33 -2.15
N THR A 139 -6.18 5.92 -1.14
CA THR A 139 -6.07 4.62 -0.51
C THR A 139 -7.33 3.81 -0.75
N THR A 140 -7.18 2.53 -1.02
CA THR A 140 -8.33 1.64 -1.23
C THR A 140 -8.09 0.33 -0.49
N PHE A 141 -9.08 -0.08 0.30
CA PHE A 141 -9.07 -1.39 0.95
C PHE A 141 -9.96 -2.36 0.16
N TYR A 142 -9.42 -3.50 -0.16
CA TYR A 142 -10.10 -4.58 -0.88
C TYR A 142 -10.29 -5.77 0.06
N GLN A 143 -11.45 -6.38 -0.01
CA GLN A 143 -11.75 -7.59 0.75
C GLN A 143 -12.49 -8.59 -0.12
N ARG A 144 -12.09 -9.86 0.00
CA ARG A 144 -12.82 -11.00 -0.54
C ARG A 144 -13.70 -11.59 0.58
N GLU A 145 -14.97 -11.73 0.31
CA GLU A 145 -15.92 -12.48 1.16
C GLU A 145 -15.65 -13.99 1.12
#